data_50d19e9c235bec16d5518a8aaf23177c
#
_entry.id   50d19e9c235bec16d5518a8aaf23177c
#
_cell.length_a   1.000
_cell.length_b   1.000
_cell.length_c   1.000
_cell.angle_alpha   90.00
_cell.angle_beta   90.00
_cell.angle_gamma   90.00
#
_symmetry.space_group_name_H-M   'P 1'
#
loop_
_entity.id
_entity.type
_entity.pdbx_description
1 polymer ?
#
loop_
_entity_poly.entity_id
_entity_poly.type
_entity_poly.pdbx_seq_one_letter_code
_entity_poly.pdbx_strand_id
1 'polypeptide(L)'
;MRDYAKLQKDINKTLGIDLTAYKEQQMRRRINQWLDRHKLSSYEDLIRTITSDREHREKFVEYLTINTSSFFRDARVFDVIEDVVLPAVSKRGRPRIWSAGASIGAEIYSIAILMKEAR
;
A
#
# COMPACT_ATOMS: atom_id res chain seq x y z
N MET A 1 -28.52 -0.97 7.57
CA MET A 1 -27.82 -0.41 6.41
C MET A 1 -26.49 0.20 6.84
N ARG A 2 -25.41 -0.15 6.18
CA ARG A 2 -24.08 0.35 6.55
C ARG A 2 -23.88 1.76 6.00
N ASP A 3 -23.63 2.73 6.88
CA ASP A 3 -23.40 4.12 6.49
C ASP A 3 -21.90 4.36 6.25
N TYR A 4 -21.51 4.34 4.98
CA TYR A 4 -20.11 4.49 4.61
C TYR A 4 -19.58 5.91 4.85
N ALA A 5 -20.41 6.94 4.68
CA ALA A 5 -20.00 8.32 4.92
C ALA A 5 -19.64 8.56 6.39
N LYS A 6 -20.42 7.99 7.31
CA LYS A 6 -20.10 8.01 8.73
C LYS A 6 -18.82 7.24 9.04
N LEU A 7 -18.64 6.09 8.40
CA LEU A 7 -17.42 5.30 8.55
C LEU A 7 -16.19 6.09 8.12
N GLN A 8 -16.26 6.82 7.01
CA GLN A 8 -15.15 7.65 6.55
C GLN A 8 -14.74 8.67 7.60
N LYS A 9 -15.71 9.33 8.23
CA LYS A 9 -15.45 10.28 9.31
C LYS A 9 -14.84 9.61 10.54
N ASP A 10 -15.40 8.49 10.94
CA ASP A 10 -14.94 7.76 12.12
C ASP A 10 -13.52 7.20 11.94
N ILE A 11 -13.21 6.67 10.77
CA ILE A 11 -11.87 6.17 10.45
C ILE A 11 -10.86 7.32 10.46
N ASN A 12 -11.20 8.46 9.86
CA ASN A 12 -10.32 9.62 9.86
C ASN A 12 -10.05 10.11 11.30
N LYS A 13 -11.09 10.17 12.12
CA LYS A 13 -10.96 10.59 13.51
C LYS A 13 -10.13 9.61 14.35
N THR A 14 -10.32 8.31 14.15
CA THR A 14 -9.70 7.27 14.97
C THR A 14 -8.27 6.93 14.50
N LEU A 15 -8.06 6.85 13.20
CA LEU A 15 -6.81 6.39 12.60
C LEU A 15 -6.04 7.48 11.85
N GLY A 16 -6.66 8.64 11.59
CA GLY A 16 -6.05 9.68 10.76
C GLY A 16 -5.95 9.33 9.28
N ILE A 17 -6.72 8.34 8.83
CA ILE A 17 -6.72 7.89 7.43
C ILE A 17 -7.92 8.49 6.71
N ASP A 18 -7.66 9.18 5.59
CA ASP A 18 -8.71 9.75 4.75
C ASP A 18 -9.13 8.74 3.69
N LEU A 19 -10.27 8.08 3.91
CA LEU A 19 -10.79 7.09 2.97
C LEU A 19 -11.27 7.73 1.67
N THR A 20 -11.52 9.05 1.65
CA THR A 20 -11.97 9.73 0.42
C THR A 20 -10.86 9.79 -0.65
N ALA A 21 -9.60 9.61 -0.25
CA ALA A 21 -8.47 9.55 -1.18
C ALA A 21 -8.43 8.26 -2.01
N TYR A 22 -9.24 7.27 -1.65
CA TYR A 22 -9.29 5.98 -2.33
C TYR A 22 -10.58 5.84 -3.13
N LYS A 23 -10.56 4.96 -4.15
CA LYS A 23 -11.79 4.65 -4.90
C LYS A 23 -12.80 4.01 -3.95
N GLU A 24 -13.96 4.63 -3.81
CA GLU A 24 -14.98 4.23 -2.84
C GLU A 24 -15.39 2.76 -2.99
N GLN A 25 -15.69 2.33 -4.22
CA GLN A 25 -16.16 0.97 -4.47
C GLN A 25 -15.15 -0.08 -4.04
N GLN A 26 -13.88 0.13 -4.34
CA GLN A 26 -12.81 -0.80 -3.96
C GLN A 26 -12.60 -0.82 -2.45
N MET A 27 -12.58 0.35 -1.83
CA MET A 27 -12.37 0.47 -0.39
C MET A 27 -13.53 -0.14 0.39
N ARG A 28 -14.77 0.12 -0.03
CA ARG A 28 -15.95 -0.49 0.60
C ARG A 28 -15.88 -2.02 0.55
N ARG A 29 -15.52 -2.57 -0.59
CA ARG A 29 -15.39 -4.03 -0.75
C ARG A 29 -14.32 -4.59 0.18
N ARG A 30 -13.18 -3.92 0.31
CA ARG A 30 -12.10 -4.35 1.21
C ARG A 30 -12.55 -4.33 2.66
N ILE A 31 -13.20 -3.26 3.08
CA ILE A 31 -13.70 -3.15 4.46
C ILE A 31 -14.76 -4.21 4.73
N ASN A 32 -15.67 -4.45 3.79
CA ASN A 32 -16.67 -5.50 3.94
C ASN A 32 -16.04 -6.89 4.05
N GLN A 33 -14.99 -7.17 3.28
CA GLN A 33 -14.24 -8.43 3.40
C GLN A 33 -13.60 -8.57 4.79
N TRP A 34 -13.09 -7.49 5.35
CA TRP A 34 -12.53 -7.50 6.70
C TRP A 34 -13.61 -7.81 7.73
N LEU A 35 -14.78 -7.18 7.62
CA LEU A 35 -15.91 -7.45 8.50
C LEU A 35 -16.29 -8.93 8.48
N ASP A 36 -16.41 -9.48 7.28
CA ASP A 36 -16.78 -10.90 7.10
C ASP A 36 -15.72 -11.83 7.69
N ARG A 37 -14.46 -11.54 7.45
CA ARG A 37 -13.34 -12.35 7.95
C ARG A 37 -13.25 -12.35 9.47
N HIS A 38 -13.52 -11.22 10.10
CA HIS A 38 -13.43 -11.07 11.55
C HIS A 38 -14.77 -11.18 12.26
N LYS A 39 -15.82 -11.57 11.54
CA LYS A 39 -17.16 -11.77 12.08
C LYS A 39 -17.72 -10.52 12.76
N LEU A 40 -17.45 -9.35 12.19
CA LEU A 40 -18.02 -8.09 12.63
C LEU A 40 -19.31 -7.82 11.86
N SER A 41 -20.36 -7.40 12.56
CA SER A 41 -21.71 -7.28 11.97
C SER A 41 -21.97 -5.90 11.36
N SER A 42 -21.20 -4.87 11.73
CA SER A 42 -21.47 -3.50 11.30
C SER A 42 -20.21 -2.66 11.30
N TYR A 43 -20.27 -1.47 10.71
CA TYR A 43 -19.18 -0.50 10.78
C TYR A 43 -18.96 0.00 12.22
N GLU A 44 -20.02 0.12 13.00
CA GLU A 44 -19.94 0.48 14.41
C GLU A 44 -19.15 -0.57 15.20
N ASP A 45 -19.36 -1.85 14.93
CA ASP A 45 -18.58 -2.92 15.54
C ASP A 45 -17.10 -2.82 15.18
N LEU A 46 -16.80 -2.48 13.92
CA LEU A 46 -15.43 -2.27 13.48
C LEU A 46 -14.78 -1.14 14.26
N ILE A 47 -15.44 0.01 14.33
CA ILE A 47 -14.91 1.18 15.04
C ILE A 47 -14.70 0.87 16.52
N ARG A 48 -15.65 0.17 17.14
CA ARG A 48 -15.52 -0.25 18.55
C ARG A 48 -14.29 -1.15 18.73
N THR A 49 -14.10 -2.11 17.84
CA THR A 49 -13.01 -3.07 17.92
C THR A 49 -11.64 -2.39 17.74
N ILE A 50 -11.50 -1.54 16.73
CA ILE A 50 -10.21 -0.86 16.49
C ILE A 50 -9.91 0.21 17.54
N THR A 51 -10.94 0.72 18.22
CA THR A 51 -10.75 1.69 19.32
C THR A 51 -10.28 1.01 20.59
N SER A 52 -10.83 -0.17 20.90
CA SER A 52 -10.57 -0.88 22.16
C SER A 52 -9.41 -1.87 22.08
N ASP A 53 -9.07 -2.39 20.90
CA ASP A 53 -8.02 -3.40 20.71
C ASP A 53 -6.92 -2.86 19.81
N ARG A 54 -5.77 -2.56 20.41
CA ARG A 54 -4.61 -2.00 19.71
C ARG A 54 -4.07 -2.96 18.65
N GLU A 55 -4.00 -4.25 18.95
CA GLU A 55 -3.50 -5.25 18.01
C GLU A 55 -4.39 -5.35 16.78
N HIS A 56 -5.71 -5.39 16.98
CA HIS A 56 -6.67 -5.41 15.87
C HIS A 56 -6.56 -4.14 15.03
N ARG A 57 -6.41 -2.99 15.67
CA ARG A 57 -6.23 -1.70 15.00
C ARG A 57 -4.99 -1.70 14.11
N GLU A 58 -3.86 -2.18 14.61
CA GLU A 58 -2.63 -2.24 13.84
C GLU A 58 -2.76 -3.15 12.62
N LYS A 59 -3.38 -4.30 12.79
CA LYS A 59 -3.65 -5.25 11.68
C LYS A 59 -4.59 -4.65 10.65
N PHE A 60 -5.60 -3.91 11.09
CA PHE A 60 -6.54 -3.26 10.20
C PHE A 60 -5.88 -2.16 9.37
N VAL A 61 -5.02 -1.35 10.00
CA VAL A 61 -4.25 -0.32 9.27
C VAL A 61 -3.36 -0.95 8.22
N GLU A 62 -2.64 -2.01 8.53
CA GLU A 62 -1.83 -2.76 7.56
C GLU A 62 -2.68 -3.26 6.40
N TYR A 63 -3.84 -3.81 6.69
CA TYR A 63 -4.76 -4.32 5.68
C TYR A 63 -5.25 -3.21 4.75
N LEU A 64 -5.64 -2.06 5.31
CA LEU A 64 -6.17 -0.93 4.53
C LEU A 64 -5.12 -0.27 3.64
N THR A 65 -3.91 -0.09 4.15
CA THR A 65 -2.86 0.65 3.45
C THR A 65 -2.18 -0.17 2.36
N ILE A 66 -2.54 -1.39 2.21
CA ILE A 66 -2.09 -2.37 1.20
C ILE A 66 -0.62 -2.26 0.86
N ASN A 67 0.17 -3.11 1.45
CA ASN A 67 1.52 -3.31 0.98
C ASN A 67 1.49 -4.27 -0.21
N THR A 68 1.35 -3.72 -1.43
CA THR A 68 1.33 -4.48 -2.67
C THR A 68 2.69 -4.53 -3.34
N SER A 69 3.74 -4.15 -2.61
CA SER A 69 5.09 -4.14 -3.13
C SER A 69 5.59 -5.56 -3.41
N SER A 70 6.23 -5.76 -4.55
CA SER A 70 6.84 -7.03 -4.93
C SER A 70 8.03 -6.76 -5.84
N PHE A 71 8.94 -7.75 -5.95
CA PHE A 71 10.06 -7.64 -6.87
C PHE A 71 9.54 -7.51 -8.31
N PHE A 72 10.11 -6.56 -9.06
CA PHE A 72 9.76 -6.28 -10.46
C PHE A 72 8.25 -6.05 -10.67
N ARG A 73 7.61 -5.43 -9.71
CA ARG A 73 6.21 -5.01 -9.86
C ARG A 73 6.09 -4.10 -11.08
N ASP A 74 5.08 -4.35 -11.93
CA ASP A 74 4.96 -3.70 -13.25
C ASP A 74 6.20 -3.94 -14.12
N ALA A 75 6.38 -5.17 -14.56
CA ALA A 75 7.55 -5.59 -15.32
C ALA A 75 7.87 -4.70 -16.52
N ARG A 76 6.85 -4.14 -17.18
CA ARG A 76 7.04 -3.21 -18.32
C ARG A 76 7.83 -1.98 -17.94
N VAL A 77 7.60 -1.45 -16.74
CA VAL A 77 8.35 -0.28 -16.24
C VAL A 77 9.81 -0.66 -16.03
N PHE A 78 10.07 -1.83 -15.47
CA PHE A 78 11.44 -2.31 -15.27
C PHE A 78 12.15 -2.60 -16.57
N ASP A 79 11.46 -3.05 -17.63
CA ASP A 79 12.04 -3.19 -18.95
C ASP A 79 12.53 -1.84 -19.48
N VAL A 80 11.75 -0.78 -19.34
CA VAL A 80 12.15 0.58 -19.72
C VAL A 80 13.34 1.06 -18.89
N ILE A 81 13.33 0.78 -17.58
CA ILE A 81 14.44 1.16 -16.70
C ILE A 81 15.72 0.47 -17.16
N GLU A 82 15.67 -0.81 -17.45
CA GLU A 82 16.83 -1.58 -17.92
C GLU A 82 17.35 -1.09 -19.28
N ASP A 83 16.45 -0.89 -20.23
CA ASP A 83 16.83 -0.61 -21.62
C ASP A 83 17.17 0.85 -21.87
N VAL A 84 16.55 1.77 -21.17
CA VAL A 84 16.64 3.21 -21.48
C VAL A 84 17.26 4.00 -20.33
N VAL A 85 16.73 3.86 -19.12
CA VAL A 85 17.10 4.73 -17.99
C VAL A 85 18.48 4.40 -17.45
N LEU A 86 18.75 3.14 -17.11
CA LEU A 86 20.04 2.75 -16.54
C LEU A 86 21.22 3.01 -17.47
N PRO A 87 21.15 2.70 -18.78
CA PRO A 87 22.23 3.04 -19.68
C PRO A 87 22.49 4.55 -19.74
N ALA A 88 21.43 5.38 -19.75
CA ALA A 88 21.57 6.83 -19.82
C ALA A 88 22.24 7.42 -18.57
N VAL A 89 21.82 7.00 -17.37
CA VAL A 89 22.38 7.52 -16.12
C VAL A 89 23.77 6.94 -15.80
N SER A 90 24.05 5.71 -16.23
CA SER A 90 25.33 5.05 -16.00
C SER A 90 26.49 5.68 -16.79
N LYS A 91 26.20 6.37 -17.88
CA LYS A 91 27.22 7.12 -18.65
C LYS A 91 27.85 8.24 -17.86
N ARG A 92 27.18 8.74 -16.82
CA ARG A 92 27.67 9.84 -15.97
C ARG A 92 28.47 9.35 -14.75
N GLY A 93 28.72 8.06 -14.63
CA GLY A 93 29.41 7.43 -13.50
C GLY A 93 28.45 6.62 -12.66
N ARG A 94 28.61 6.65 -11.34
CA ARG A 94 27.74 5.88 -10.43
C ARG A 94 26.39 6.56 -10.29
N PRO A 95 25.29 5.92 -10.71
CA PRO A 95 23.97 6.51 -10.53
C PRO A 95 23.58 6.52 -9.05
N ARG A 96 22.86 7.56 -8.64
CA ARG A 96 22.24 7.64 -7.32
C ARG A 96 20.75 7.45 -7.48
N ILE A 97 20.17 6.52 -6.70
CA ILE A 97 18.78 6.15 -6.82
C ILE A 97 18.12 6.25 -5.46
N TRP A 98 16.98 6.93 -5.41
CA TRP A 98 16.16 7.05 -4.23
C TRP A 98 14.78 6.47 -4.50
N SER A 99 14.34 5.53 -3.66
CA SER A 99 13.01 4.95 -3.75
C SER A 99 12.08 5.59 -2.72
N ALA A 100 11.16 6.42 -3.19
CA ALA A 100 10.15 7.02 -2.33
C ALA A 100 9.10 5.97 -1.98
N GLY A 101 8.81 5.82 -0.68
CA GLY A 101 7.84 4.81 -0.23
C GLY A 101 8.34 3.38 -0.48
N ALA A 102 9.56 3.08 -0.03
CA ALA A 102 10.23 1.81 -0.34
C ALA A 102 9.51 0.56 0.18
N SER A 103 8.64 0.70 1.18
CA SER A 103 7.90 -0.43 1.76
C SER A 103 8.84 -1.56 2.20
N ILE A 104 8.74 -2.76 1.62
CA ILE A 104 9.65 -3.88 1.93
C ILE A 104 10.99 -3.81 1.20
N GLY A 105 11.19 -2.80 0.37
CA GLY A 105 12.42 -2.64 -0.41
C GLY A 105 12.45 -3.41 -1.72
N ALA A 106 11.37 -4.09 -2.11
CA ALA A 106 11.36 -4.91 -3.33
C ALA A 106 11.67 -4.09 -4.57
N GLU A 107 11.15 -2.87 -4.69
CA GLU A 107 11.38 -2.00 -5.82
C GLU A 107 12.86 -1.61 -5.95
N ILE A 108 13.46 -1.12 -4.87
CA ILE A 108 14.86 -0.68 -4.91
C ILE A 108 15.81 -1.87 -5.07
N TYR A 109 15.51 -3.01 -4.50
CA TYR A 109 16.29 -4.22 -4.70
C TYR A 109 16.16 -4.73 -6.14
N SER A 110 14.98 -4.59 -6.77
CA SER A 110 14.79 -4.93 -8.18
C SER A 110 15.71 -4.09 -9.06
N ILE A 111 15.82 -2.79 -8.80
CA ILE A 111 16.73 -1.90 -9.51
C ILE A 111 18.18 -2.31 -9.27
N ALA A 112 18.56 -2.65 -8.05
CA ALA A 112 19.90 -3.09 -7.72
C ALA A 112 20.29 -4.37 -8.48
N ILE A 113 19.36 -5.30 -8.64
CA ILE A 113 19.57 -6.54 -9.44
C ILE A 113 19.85 -6.18 -10.89
N LEU A 114 19.05 -5.29 -11.51
CA LEU A 114 19.27 -4.86 -12.89
C LEU A 114 20.62 -4.20 -13.06
N MET A 115 21.04 -3.37 -12.14
CA MET A 115 22.34 -2.69 -12.19
C MET A 115 23.48 -3.68 -12.11
N LYS A 116 23.36 -4.70 -11.27
CA LYS A 116 24.38 -5.75 -11.12
C LYS A 116 24.50 -6.60 -12.38
N GLU A 117 23.38 -6.95 -13.01
CA GLU A 117 23.34 -7.74 -14.23
C GLU A 117 23.88 -6.96 -15.44
N ALA A 118 23.77 -5.64 -15.44
CA ALA A 118 24.22 -4.78 -16.54
C ALA A 118 25.74 -4.59 -16.62
N ARG A 119 26.50 -5.10 -15.68
CA ARG A 119 27.97 -5.03 -15.67
C ARG A 119 28.60 -5.96 -16.70
#